data_caa2435e9311f20fadca597193a9c83d
#
_entry.id   caa2435e9311f20fadca597193a9c83d
#
_cell.length_a   1.000
_cell.length_b   1.000
_cell.length_c   1.000
_cell.angle_alpha   90.00
_cell.angle_beta   90.00
_cell.angle_gamma   90.00
#
_symmetry.space_group_name_H-M   'P 1'
#
loop_
_entity.id
_entity.type
_entity.pdbx_description
1 polymer ?
#
loop_
_entity_poly.entity_id
_entity_poly.type
_entity_poly.pdbx_seq_one_letter_code
_entity_poly.pdbx_strand_id
1 'polypeptide(L)'
;MEHIIAKLLQDFEQGKMNRRQLIKSLALASAAAPVAAADAKGLKAVSINHISYEVADYAKTRDFYAGLLGMQVVHDDGKQCSLVFGDSFIIPRHSREGRKPPFIDHVAYTIDNWDKNAVEAELKRRGLAPRPDTDDSFHIKDPDGFDVQISGKNMKP
;
A
#
# COMPACT_ATOMS: atom_id res chain seq x y z
N MET A 1 11.84 -20.19 15.57
CA MET A 1 11.57 -20.81 14.25
C MET A 1 12.76 -21.64 13.78
N GLU A 2 13.98 -21.11 13.80
CA GLU A 2 15.22 -21.83 13.41
C GLU A 2 15.37 -23.20 14.10
N HIS A 3 15.07 -23.29 15.38
CA HIS A 3 15.15 -24.54 16.13
C HIS A 3 14.18 -25.62 15.62
N ILE A 4 12.99 -25.24 15.18
CA ILE A 4 12.01 -26.19 14.61
C ILE A 4 12.47 -26.69 13.25
N ILE A 5 12.99 -25.79 12.40
CA ILE A 5 13.53 -26.14 11.09
C ILE A 5 14.73 -27.06 11.24
N ALA A 6 15.67 -26.72 12.12
CA ALA A 6 16.86 -27.54 12.40
C ALA A 6 16.46 -28.97 12.86
N LYS A 7 15.47 -29.09 13.73
CA LYS A 7 14.95 -30.38 14.17
C LYS A 7 14.31 -31.20 13.05
N LEU A 8 13.52 -30.57 12.18
CA LEU A 8 12.90 -31.25 11.03
C LEU A 8 13.94 -31.76 10.03
N LEU A 9 15.00 -31.00 9.79
CA LEU A 9 16.11 -31.39 8.92
C LEU A 9 16.88 -32.56 9.56
N GLN A 10 17.17 -32.51 10.85
CA GLN A 10 17.82 -33.58 11.59
C GLN A 10 16.99 -34.89 11.57
N ASP A 11 15.68 -34.81 11.77
CA ASP A 11 14.81 -35.98 11.73
C ASP A 11 14.71 -36.59 10.31
N PHE A 12 14.83 -35.75 9.27
CA PHE A 12 14.94 -36.22 7.88
C PHE A 12 16.27 -36.92 7.61
N GLU A 13 17.38 -36.32 8.00
CA GLU A 13 18.74 -36.90 7.84
C GLU A 13 18.90 -38.23 8.59
N GLN A 14 18.21 -38.37 9.71
CA GLN A 14 18.17 -39.58 10.51
C GLN A 14 17.17 -40.64 10.00
N GLY A 15 16.52 -40.40 8.84
CA GLY A 15 15.55 -41.32 8.25
C GLY A 15 14.23 -41.46 9.01
N LYS A 16 13.96 -40.62 9.99
CA LYS A 16 12.72 -40.61 10.80
C LYS A 16 11.51 -40.08 10.06
N MET A 17 11.75 -39.39 8.93
CA MET A 17 10.68 -38.91 8.05
C MET A 17 11.14 -38.96 6.58
N ASN A 18 10.16 -39.10 5.68
CA ASN A 18 10.43 -39.07 4.24
C ASN A 18 10.33 -37.63 3.69
N ARG A 19 10.79 -37.42 2.45
CA ARG A 19 10.82 -36.10 1.77
C ARG A 19 9.44 -35.41 1.76
N ARG A 20 8.36 -36.18 1.56
CA ARG A 20 7.00 -35.64 1.51
C ARG A 20 6.53 -35.16 2.90
N GLN A 21 6.92 -35.87 3.93
CA GLN A 21 6.65 -35.47 5.31
C GLN A 21 7.45 -34.23 5.69
N LEU A 22 8.72 -34.15 5.32
CA LEU A 22 9.55 -32.94 5.54
C LEU A 22 8.92 -31.71 4.89
N ILE A 23 8.55 -31.80 3.60
CA ILE A 23 7.94 -30.68 2.87
C ILE A 23 6.62 -30.24 3.53
N LYS A 24 5.77 -31.19 3.93
CA LYS A 24 4.52 -30.89 4.63
C LYS A 24 4.78 -30.21 5.99
N SER A 25 5.76 -30.70 6.74
CA SER A 25 6.09 -30.14 8.07
C SER A 25 6.71 -28.74 7.96
N LEU A 26 7.55 -28.50 6.95
CA LEU A 26 8.09 -27.17 6.67
C LEU A 26 6.99 -26.19 6.21
N ALA A 27 6.07 -26.63 5.36
CA ALA A 27 4.91 -25.82 4.94
C ALA A 27 3.98 -25.51 6.14
N LEU A 28 3.76 -26.47 7.04
CA LEU A 28 3.00 -26.25 8.28
C LEU A 28 3.76 -25.34 9.25
N ALA A 29 5.07 -25.48 9.37
CA ALA A 29 5.89 -24.62 10.23
C ALA A 29 5.95 -23.17 9.69
N SER A 30 5.95 -22.99 8.37
CA SER A 30 5.88 -21.65 7.76
C SER A 30 4.47 -21.04 7.84
N ALA A 31 3.41 -21.87 7.76
CA ALA A 31 2.03 -21.43 7.94
C ALA A 31 1.68 -21.19 9.44
N ALA A 32 2.37 -21.89 10.35
CA ALA A 32 2.28 -21.72 11.80
C ALA A 32 3.31 -20.72 12.35
N ALA A 33 4.13 -20.08 11.48
CA ALA A 33 4.64 -18.79 11.87
C ALA A 33 3.40 -17.96 12.22
N PRO A 34 3.16 -17.57 13.49
CA PRO A 34 2.22 -16.50 13.67
C PRO A 34 2.76 -15.39 12.74
N VAL A 35 2.01 -15.00 11.74
CA VAL A 35 1.90 -13.56 11.49
C VAL A 35 1.62 -13.10 12.91
N ALA A 36 2.66 -12.62 13.61
CA ALA A 36 2.49 -12.01 14.89
C ALA A 36 1.34 -11.06 14.64
N ALA A 37 0.17 -11.41 15.17
CA ALA A 37 -0.94 -10.49 15.19
C ALA A 37 -0.29 -9.32 15.89
N ALA A 38 0.20 -8.38 15.07
CA ALA A 38 0.87 -7.19 15.56
C ALA A 38 -0.12 -6.68 16.57
N ASP A 39 0.29 -6.66 17.82
CA ASP A 39 -0.52 -6.19 18.94
C ASP A 39 -1.43 -5.10 18.41
N ALA A 40 -2.72 -5.21 18.65
CA ALA A 40 -3.82 -4.54 17.97
C ALA A 40 -3.82 -2.98 18.03
N LYS A 41 -2.66 -2.37 18.18
CA LYS A 41 -2.34 -0.95 18.07
C LYS A 41 -1.65 -0.58 16.77
N GLY A 42 -1.65 -1.46 15.77
CA GLY A 42 -1.17 -1.13 14.43
C GLY A 42 -2.04 -0.06 13.76
N LEU A 43 -1.46 0.61 12.75
CA LEU A 43 -2.21 1.54 11.91
C LEU A 43 -3.38 0.81 11.26
N LYS A 44 -4.60 1.34 11.42
CA LYS A 44 -5.82 0.76 10.86
C LYS A 44 -6.27 1.57 9.66
N ALA A 45 -6.09 1.03 8.46
CA ALA A 45 -6.69 1.60 7.26
C ALA A 45 -8.22 1.40 7.31
N VAL A 46 -8.98 2.45 7.00
CA VAL A 46 -10.45 2.46 7.02
C VAL A 46 -11.08 2.72 5.68
N SER A 47 -10.37 3.36 4.76
CA SER A 47 -10.83 3.60 3.40
C SER A 47 -9.66 3.86 2.44
N ILE A 48 -9.95 3.77 1.15
CA ILE A 48 -9.09 4.36 0.12
C ILE A 48 -9.48 5.83 0.02
N ASN A 49 -8.52 6.73 0.22
CA ASN A 49 -8.72 8.16 0.05
C ASN A 49 -8.72 8.52 -1.45
N HIS A 50 -7.65 8.15 -2.16
CA HIS A 50 -7.57 8.37 -3.60
C HIS A 50 -6.63 7.37 -4.30
N ILE A 51 -6.72 7.37 -5.63
CA ILE A 51 -5.78 6.70 -6.52
C ILE A 51 -5.19 7.75 -7.44
N SER A 52 -3.86 7.87 -7.46
CA SER A 52 -3.13 8.69 -8.40
C SER A 52 -2.56 7.84 -9.52
N TYR A 53 -2.72 8.27 -10.77
CA TYR A 53 -2.22 7.51 -11.91
C TYR A 53 -1.79 8.42 -13.06
N GLU A 54 -0.82 7.96 -13.81
CA GLU A 54 -0.27 8.66 -14.96
C GLU A 54 -0.97 8.21 -16.24
N VAL A 55 -1.37 9.16 -17.06
CA VAL A 55 -2.05 8.96 -18.34
C VAL A 55 -1.36 9.75 -19.45
N ALA A 56 -1.57 9.32 -20.70
CA ALA A 56 -0.99 10.00 -21.86
C ALA A 56 -1.57 11.40 -22.07
N ASP A 57 -2.86 11.57 -21.76
CA ASP A 57 -3.59 12.83 -21.89
C ASP A 57 -4.58 12.95 -20.73
N TYR A 58 -4.19 13.72 -19.72
CA TYR A 58 -5.03 13.88 -18.53
C TYR A 58 -6.34 14.61 -18.82
N ALA A 59 -6.34 15.54 -19.81
CA ALA A 59 -7.55 16.29 -20.13
C ALA A 59 -8.62 15.39 -20.76
N LYS A 60 -8.24 14.50 -21.66
CA LYS A 60 -9.16 13.46 -22.18
C LYS A 60 -9.68 12.55 -21.09
N THR A 61 -8.82 12.15 -20.17
CA THR A 61 -9.21 11.31 -19.03
C THR A 61 -10.15 12.05 -18.10
N ARG A 62 -9.85 13.31 -17.77
CA ARG A 62 -10.72 14.21 -17.00
C ARG A 62 -12.12 14.30 -17.64
N ASP A 63 -12.18 14.67 -18.92
CA ASP A 63 -13.43 14.88 -19.62
C ASP A 63 -14.26 13.60 -19.75
N PHE A 64 -13.58 12.45 -19.93
CA PHE A 64 -14.24 11.15 -19.94
C PHE A 64 -14.94 10.84 -18.60
N TYR A 65 -14.24 10.95 -17.48
CA TYR A 65 -14.82 10.62 -16.17
C TYR A 65 -15.85 11.65 -15.71
N ALA A 66 -15.61 12.93 -15.96
CA ALA A 66 -16.57 13.98 -15.65
C ALA A 66 -17.87 13.81 -16.48
N GLY A 67 -17.74 13.54 -17.78
CA GLY A 67 -18.88 13.39 -18.67
C GLY A 67 -19.65 12.08 -18.50
N LEU A 68 -18.93 10.96 -18.30
CA LEU A 68 -19.56 9.64 -18.18
C LEU A 68 -20.11 9.35 -16.79
N LEU A 69 -19.37 9.70 -15.74
CA LEU A 69 -19.67 9.32 -14.36
C LEU A 69 -20.07 10.52 -13.48
N GLY A 70 -20.10 11.73 -14.03
CA GLY A 70 -20.48 12.93 -13.30
C GLY A 70 -19.48 13.32 -12.18
N MET A 71 -18.22 12.90 -12.29
CA MET A 71 -17.20 13.25 -11.31
C MET A 71 -16.91 14.75 -11.34
N GLN A 72 -16.78 15.36 -10.17
CA GLN A 72 -16.49 16.79 -10.06
C GLN A 72 -15.01 17.06 -10.27
N VAL A 73 -14.71 17.96 -11.20
CA VAL A 73 -13.32 18.39 -11.46
C VAL A 73 -12.94 19.47 -10.45
N VAL A 74 -11.87 19.23 -9.69
CA VAL A 74 -11.29 20.22 -8.78
C VAL A 74 -9.76 20.24 -8.93
N HIS A 75 -9.14 21.35 -8.56
CA HIS A 75 -7.68 21.53 -8.59
C HIS A 75 -7.03 21.16 -9.95
N ASP A 76 -7.63 21.63 -11.04
CA ASP A 76 -7.07 21.48 -12.40
C ASP A 76 -5.93 22.49 -12.61
N ASP A 77 -4.70 22.00 -12.73
CA ASP A 77 -3.49 22.83 -12.89
C ASP A 77 -2.92 22.80 -14.33
N GLY A 78 -3.65 22.19 -15.28
CA GLY A 78 -3.22 22.00 -16.67
C GLY A 78 -2.29 20.81 -16.89
N LYS A 79 -1.93 20.07 -15.83
CA LYS A 79 -1.10 18.84 -15.88
C LYS A 79 -1.76 17.68 -15.18
N GLN A 80 -2.59 17.95 -14.22
CA GLN A 80 -3.38 17.01 -13.45
C GLN A 80 -4.63 17.70 -12.92
N CYS A 81 -5.58 16.90 -12.44
CA CYS A 81 -6.74 17.39 -11.70
C CYS A 81 -7.17 16.33 -10.67
N SER A 82 -8.00 16.72 -9.75
CA SER A 82 -8.73 15.77 -8.90
C SER A 82 -10.17 15.60 -9.41
N LEU A 83 -10.59 14.36 -9.57
CA LEU A 83 -11.94 13.97 -9.97
C LEU A 83 -12.65 13.36 -8.77
N VAL A 84 -13.51 14.13 -8.14
CA VAL A 84 -14.15 13.79 -6.86
C VAL A 84 -15.46 13.05 -7.10
N PHE A 85 -15.69 12.00 -6.29
CA PHE A 85 -16.94 11.22 -6.25
C PHE A 85 -17.12 10.63 -4.85
N GLY A 86 -18.26 10.90 -4.22
CA GLY A 86 -18.48 10.50 -2.82
C GLY A 86 -17.38 11.04 -1.89
N ASP A 87 -16.80 10.15 -1.07
CA ASP A 87 -15.71 10.49 -0.13
C ASP A 87 -14.32 10.17 -0.68
N SER A 88 -14.22 9.90 -1.98
CA SER A 88 -12.98 9.50 -2.66
C SER A 88 -12.74 10.34 -3.90
N PHE A 89 -11.53 10.29 -4.42
CA PHE A 89 -11.18 10.92 -5.68
C PHE A 89 -10.10 10.16 -6.44
N ILE A 90 -9.95 10.44 -7.71
CA ILE A 90 -8.83 9.98 -8.53
C ILE A 90 -8.06 11.20 -9.05
N ILE A 91 -6.75 11.02 -9.27
CA ILE A 91 -5.87 12.07 -9.77
C ILE A 91 -5.23 11.57 -11.08
N PRO A 92 -5.87 11.81 -12.24
CA PRO A 92 -5.18 11.64 -13.52
C PRO A 92 -4.16 12.75 -13.70
N ARG A 93 -2.94 12.38 -14.05
CA ARG A 93 -1.86 13.32 -14.33
C ARG A 93 -1.10 12.95 -15.61
N HIS A 94 -0.46 13.93 -16.25
CA HIS A 94 0.44 13.63 -17.34
C HIS A 94 1.55 12.68 -16.92
N SER A 95 1.89 11.74 -17.82
CA SER A 95 2.99 10.82 -17.59
C SER A 95 4.31 11.58 -17.44
N ARG A 96 5.09 11.17 -16.46
CA ARG A 96 6.46 11.65 -16.27
C ARG A 96 7.38 11.05 -17.31
N GLU A 97 8.44 11.78 -17.63
CA GLU A 97 9.46 11.31 -18.58
C GLU A 97 10.00 9.93 -18.18
N GLY A 98 10.16 9.07 -19.17
CA GLY A 98 10.68 7.71 -18.98
C GLY A 98 9.66 6.66 -18.53
N ARG A 99 8.39 7.03 -18.32
CA ARG A 99 7.31 6.10 -17.98
C ARG A 99 6.32 5.93 -19.13
N LYS A 100 5.86 4.70 -19.33
CA LYS A 100 4.84 4.39 -20.34
C LYS A 100 3.45 4.34 -19.69
N PRO A 101 2.56 5.30 -19.98
CA PRO A 101 1.21 5.30 -19.45
C PRO A 101 0.33 4.23 -20.14
N PRO A 102 -0.79 3.77 -19.49
CA PRO A 102 -1.22 4.17 -18.15
C PRO A 102 -0.41 3.48 -17.05
N PHE A 103 -0.23 4.18 -15.93
CA PHE A 103 0.55 3.67 -14.80
C PHE A 103 -0.04 4.19 -13.48
N ILE A 104 -0.31 3.32 -12.51
CA ILE A 104 -0.73 3.73 -11.17
C ILE A 104 0.50 4.26 -10.43
N ASP A 105 0.45 5.53 -10.03
CA ASP A 105 1.54 6.19 -9.31
C ASP A 105 1.55 5.76 -7.84
N HIS A 106 0.42 5.89 -7.19
CA HIS A 106 0.21 5.41 -5.81
C HIS A 106 -1.26 5.21 -5.48
N VAL A 107 -1.50 4.46 -4.40
CA VAL A 107 -2.81 4.36 -3.74
C VAL A 107 -2.69 4.97 -2.35
N ALA A 108 -3.63 5.84 -2.00
CA ALA A 108 -3.70 6.49 -0.70
C ALA A 108 -4.76 5.84 0.19
N TYR A 109 -4.38 5.50 1.42
CA TYR A 109 -5.26 4.94 2.43
C TYR A 109 -5.48 5.93 3.56
N THR A 110 -6.71 6.03 4.02
CA THR A 110 -7.05 6.77 5.24
C THR A 110 -6.82 5.88 6.46
N ILE A 111 -6.08 6.40 7.42
CA ILE A 111 -5.78 5.73 8.70
C ILE A 111 -6.72 6.26 9.77
N ASP A 112 -7.30 5.34 10.53
CA ASP A 112 -8.14 5.68 11.68
C ASP A 112 -7.30 6.28 12.83
N ASN A 113 -7.90 7.21 13.57
CA ASN A 113 -7.25 7.88 14.70
C ASN A 113 -5.86 8.46 14.35
N TRP A 114 -5.80 9.21 13.24
CA TRP A 114 -4.58 9.79 12.72
C TRP A 114 -3.90 10.72 13.72
N ASP A 115 -2.68 10.37 14.08
CA ASP A 115 -1.69 11.24 14.73
C ASP A 115 -0.39 11.11 13.94
N LYS A 116 0.05 12.19 13.32
CA LYS A 116 1.20 12.19 12.40
C LYS A 116 2.47 11.65 13.06
N ASN A 117 2.75 12.10 14.31
CA ASN A 117 3.97 11.70 15.01
C ASN A 117 3.91 10.22 15.44
N ALA A 118 2.77 9.78 15.92
CA ALA A 118 2.56 8.36 16.29
C ALA A 118 2.64 7.45 15.07
N VAL A 119 2.06 7.87 13.94
CA VAL A 119 2.13 7.12 12.68
C VAL A 119 3.57 7.04 12.18
N GLU A 120 4.31 8.15 12.18
CA GLU A 120 5.71 8.16 11.76
C GLU A 120 6.57 7.24 12.62
N ALA A 121 6.38 7.30 13.95
CA ALA A 121 7.10 6.45 14.89
C ALA A 121 6.79 4.96 14.65
N GLU A 122 5.53 4.61 14.40
CA GLU A 122 5.12 3.24 14.13
C GLU A 122 5.70 2.73 12.80
N LEU A 123 5.71 3.55 11.75
CA LEU A 123 6.34 3.19 10.47
C LEU A 123 7.83 2.91 10.63
N LYS A 124 8.55 3.81 11.32
CA LYS A 124 9.98 3.65 11.62
C LYS A 124 10.24 2.39 12.47
N ARG A 125 9.39 2.12 13.46
CA ARG A 125 9.48 0.91 14.29
C ARG A 125 9.34 -0.37 13.46
N ARG A 126 8.58 -0.33 12.36
CA ARG A 126 8.43 -1.43 11.41
C ARG A 126 9.55 -1.51 10.37
N GLY A 127 10.56 -0.64 10.46
CA GLY A 127 11.68 -0.60 9.51
C GLY A 127 11.35 0.09 8.19
N LEU A 128 10.22 0.82 8.13
CA LEU A 128 9.84 1.60 6.96
C LEU A 128 10.51 2.99 7.01
N ALA A 129 10.73 3.57 5.83
CA ALA A 129 11.26 4.93 5.67
C ALA A 129 10.12 5.86 5.17
N PRO A 130 9.32 6.45 6.07
CA PRO A 130 8.25 7.34 5.68
C PRO A 130 8.82 8.62 5.05
N ARG A 131 8.34 8.96 3.86
CA ARG A 131 8.64 10.20 3.17
C ARG A 131 7.44 11.15 3.36
N PRO A 132 7.62 12.30 4.04
CA PRO A 132 6.57 13.30 4.13
C PRO A 132 6.18 13.81 2.73
N ASP A 133 4.91 14.06 2.52
CA ASP A 133 4.41 14.67 1.29
C ASP A 133 3.62 15.94 1.61
N THR A 134 2.45 15.78 2.22
CA THR A 134 1.66 16.89 2.76
C THR A 134 1.77 16.92 4.28
N ASP A 135 1.19 17.96 4.91
CA ASP A 135 1.16 18.06 6.37
C ASP A 135 0.45 16.87 7.04
N ASP A 136 -0.39 16.17 6.29
CA ASP A 136 -1.26 15.09 6.77
C ASP A 136 -0.99 13.73 6.11
N SER A 137 0.18 13.51 5.51
CA SER A 137 0.46 12.24 4.83
C SER A 137 1.92 11.82 4.86
N PHE A 138 2.13 10.53 4.61
CA PHE A 138 3.42 9.92 4.34
C PHE A 138 3.33 8.98 3.14
N HIS A 139 4.35 8.96 2.30
CA HIS A 139 4.60 7.90 1.35
C HIS A 139 5.52 6.83 1.95
N ILE A 140 5.20 5.59 1.70
CA ILE A 140 6.01 4.42 2.04
C ILE A 140 6.10 3.49 0.83
N LYS A 141 7.03 2.55 0.86
CA LYS A 141 7.10 1.46 -0.11
C LYS A 141 6.55 0.18 0.53
N ASP A 142 5.72 -0.54 -0.24
CA ASP A 142 5.35 -1.90 0.11
C ASP A 142 6.51 -2.88 -0.18
N PRO A 143 6.40 -4.18 0.15
CA PRO A 143 7.46 -5.16 -0.08
C PRO A 143 7.92 -5.30 -1.53
N ASP A 144 7.06 -5.01 -2.50
CA ASP A 144 7.35 -5.06 -3.94
C ASP A 144 7.84 -3.70 -4.49
N GLY A 145 7.94 -2.68 -3.62
CA GLY A 145 8.40 -1.34 -3.97
C GLY A 145 7.30 -0.43 -4.54
N PHE A 146 6.02 -0.86 -4.47
CA PHE A 146 4.89 -0.02 -4.89
C PHE A 146 4.73 1.18 -3.93
N ASP A 147 4.38 2.34 -4.47
CA ASP A 147 4.18 3.56 -3.68
C ASP A 147 2.80 3.54 -3.02
N VAL A 148 2.79 3.61 -1.71
CA VAL A 148 1.59 3.67 -0.87
C VAL A 148 1.62 4.97 -0.10
N GLN A 149 0.55 5.76 -0.19
CA GLN A 149 0.35 6.92 0.64
C GLN A 149 -0.59 6.56 1.80
N ILE A 150 -0.30 7.08 2.98
CA ILE A 150 -1.18 6.98 4.15
C ILE A 150 -1.44 8.38 4.70
N SER A 151 -2.66 8.63 5.12
CA SER A 151 -3.11 9.95 5.53
C SER A 151 -4.20 9.89 6.58
N GLY A 152 -4.48 11.02 7.21
CA GLY A 152 -5.66 11.22 8.03
C GLY A 152 -6.93 11.46 7.21
N LYS A 153 -8.08 11.49 7.90
CA LYS A 153 -9.40 11.76 7.29
C LYS A 153 -9.53 13.16 6.69
N ASN A 154 -8.65 14.08 7.08
CA ASN A 154 -8.71 15.49 6.66
C ASN A 154 -7.97 15.74 5.34
N MET A 155 -7.28 14.75 4.82
CA MET A 155 -6.62 14.86 3.52
C MET A 155 -7.68 15.03 2.43
N LYS A 156 -7.69 16.20 1.83
CA LYS A 156 -8.60 16.58 0.74
C LYS A 156 -7.88 16.50 -0.62
N PRO A 157 -8.67 16.41 -1.71
CA PRO A 157 -8.12 16.48 -3.05
C PRO A 157 -7.34 17.76 -3.27
#